data_7485a3bafe2eab2943263b9a6355ead0
#
_entry.id   7485a3bafe2eab2943263b9a6355ead0
#
_cell.length_a   1.000
_cell.length_b   1.000
_cell.length_c   1.000
_cell.angle_alpha   90.00
_cell.angle_beta   90.00
_cell.angle_gamma   90.00
#
_symmetry.space_group_name_H-M   'P 1'
#
loop_
_entity.id
_entity.type
_entity.pdbx_description
1 polymer ?
#
loop_
_entity_poly.entity_id
_entity_poly.type
_entity_poly.pdbx_seq_one_letter_code
_entity_poly.pdbx_strand_id
1 'polypeptide(L)'
;MANTETAILAGGCFWGMQDLIRKLPGVTRTRVGYSGGDVEHATYRNHGTHAEAIEIVFDPAKLSYRQLLEFFFQIHDPTTKNRQGNDVGMSYRSAIYYLSDEQKDVAEDTIADVNASGLWPGRVVTEVRPAGAFWEAEPEHQDYLLRYPGGYTCHFPRPNWQLPRRASARTA
;
A
#
# COMPACT_ATOMS: atom_id res chain seq x y z
N MET A 1 -9.07 -25.07 6.29
CA MET A 1 -8.86 -23.71 6.76
C MET A 1 -8.06 -22.94 5.72
N ALA A 2 -8.57 -21.81 5.35
CA ALA A 2 -7.84 -20.98 4.40
C ALA A 2 -6.61 -20.38 5.08
N ASN A 3 -5.46 -20.51 4.45
CA ASN A 3 -4.28 -19.77 4.86
C ASN A 3 -4.43 -18.32 4.40
N THR A 4 -4.15 -17.41 5.30
CA THR A 4 -4.12 -15.99 4.95
C THR A 4 -2.74 -15.42 5.23
N GLU A 5 -2.43 -14.36 4.51
CA GLU A 5 -1.22 -13.56 4.71
C GLU A 5 -1.64 -12.13 5.00
N THR A 6 -0.80 -11.41 5.73
CA THR A 6 -1.08 -10.01 6.07
C THR A 6 -0.03 -9.11 5.44
N ALA A 7 -0.45 -7.98 4.89
CA ALA A 7 0.43 -6.95 4.36
C ALA A 7 0.07 -5.60 4.97
N ILE A 8 1.08 -4.73 5.15
CA ILE A 8 0.88 -3.35 5.60
C ILE A 8 1.55 -2.44 4.59
N LEU A 9 0.75 -1.58 3.98
CA LEU A 9 1.19 -0.68 2.91
C LEU A 9 0.73 0.75 3.20
N ALA A 10 1.54 1.72 2.77
CA ALA A 10 1.20 3.13 2.85
C ALA A 10 1.42 3.77 1.47
N GLY A 11 0.41 4.44 0.95
CA GLY A 11 0.48 5.02 -0.40
C GLY A 11 -0.38 6.27 -0.53
N GLY A 12 -0.37 7.14 0.48
CA GLY A 12 -1.17 8.35 0.51
C GLY A 12 -2.43 8.19 1.33
N CYS A 13 -3.43 8.99 1.07
CA CYS A 13 -4.68 8.97 1.83
C CYS A 13 -5.27 7.55 1.87
N PHE A 14 -5.47 7.03 3.06
CA PHE A 14 -5.89 5.64 3.23
C PHE A 14 -7.35 5.38 2.80
N TRP A 15 -8.16 6.42 2.61
CA TRP A 15 -9.53 6.24 2.09
C TRP A 15 -9.51 5.62 0.69
N GLY A 16 -8.71 6.21 -0.21
CA GLY A 16 -8.62 5.74 -1.59
C GLY A 16 -7.90 4.41 -1.71
N MET A 17 -6.86 4.23 -0.91
CA MET A 17 -6.12 2.96 -0.87
C MET A 17 -7.06 1.82 -0.49
N GLN A 18 -7.83 1.98 0.58
CA GLN A 18 -8.76 0.94 1.02
C GLN A 18 -9.84 0.69 -0.01
N ASP A 19 -10.39 1.73 -0.61
CA ASP A 19 -11.46 1.61 -1.59
C ASP A 19 -11.07 0.71 -2.76
N LEU A 20 -9.86 0.86 -3.26
CA LEU A 20 -9.39 0.09 -4.40
C LEU A 20 -8.90 -1.30 -4.00
N ILE A 21 -8.14 -1.40 -2.91
CA ILE A 21 -7.52 -2.68 -2.52
C ILE A 21 -8.56 -3.69 -2.05
N ARG A 22 -9.60 -3.26 -1.32
CA ARG A 22 -10.62 -4.20 -0.86
C ARG A 22 -11.34 -4.92 -1.99
N LYS A 23 -11.32 -4.36 -3.21
CA LYS A 23 -11.99 -4.94 -4.38
C LYS A 23 -11.15 -5.99 -5.09
N LEU A 24 -9.89 -6.15 -4.74
CA LEU A 24 -9.04 -7.15 -5.37
C LEU A 24 -9.50 -8.56 -5.01
N PRO A 25 -9.66 -9.46 -6.00
CA PRO A 25 -9.93 -10.87 -5.70
C PRO A 25 -8.82 -11.44 -4.83
N GLY A 26 -9.19 -12.12 -3.75
CA GLY A 26 -8.25 -12.68 -2.79
C GLY A 26 -8.09 -11.85 -1.53
N VAL A 27 -8.43 -10.57 -1.55
CA VAL A 27 -8.45 -9.75 -0.32
C VAL A 27 -9.68 -10.12 0.50
N THR A 28 -9.45 -10.52 1.75
CA THR A 28 -10.52 -10.98 2.65
C THR A 28 -10.91 -9.93 3.67
N ARG A 29 -9.97 -9.06 4.05
CA ARG A 29 -10.23 -8.03 5.06
C ARG A 29 -9.23 -6.89 4.93
N THR A 30 -9.67 -5.68 5.19
CA THR A 30 -8.81 -4.50 5.27
C THR A 30 -9.20 -3.64 6.46
N ARG A 31 -8.22 -2.93 7.01
CA ARG A 31 -8.46 -1.83 7.94
C ARG A 31 -7.42 -0.75 7.71
N VAL A 32 -7.81 0.48 7.91
CA VAL A 32 -6.87 1.61 7.78
C VAL A 32 -6.38 2.05 9.16
N GLY A 33 -5.22 2.67 9.19
CA GLY A 33 -4.61 3.10 10.43
C GLY A 33 -3.31 3.86 10.22
N TYR A 34 -2.49 3.86 11.26
CA TYR A 34 -1.25 4.63 11.31
C TYR A 34 -0.10 3.71 11.67
N SER A 35 1.00 3.80 10.92
CA SER A 35 2.15 2.94 11.15
C SER A 35 3.44 3.59 10.65
N GLY A 36 4.57 3.09 11.13
CA GLY A 36 5.89 3.54 10.68
C GLY A 36 6.42 4.76 11.40
N GLY A 37 5.75 5.25 12.42
CA GLY A 37 6.14 6.44 13.18
C GLY A 37 6.35 6.18 14.67
N ASP A 38 6.19 7.21 15.46
CA ASP A 38 6.69 7.25 16.84
C ASP A 38 5.63 7.51 17.91
N VAL A 39 4.38 7.76 17.57
CA VAL A 39 3.34 8.08 18.54
C VAL A 39 2.54 6.83 18.89
N GLU A 40 2.41 6.53 20.18
CA GLU A 40 1.52 5.47 20.65
C GLU A 40 0.07 5.97 20.65
N HIS A 41 -0.87 5.04 20.45
CA HIS A 41 -2.31 5.35 20.41
C HIS A 41 -2.62 6.46 19.41
N ALA A 42 -2.03 6.35 18.21
CA ALA A 42 -2.15 7.36 17.17
C ALA A 42 -3.60 7.59 16.76
N THR A 43 -3.91 8.84 16.46
CA THR A 43 -5.21 9.28 15.95
C THR A 43 -5.01 10.12 14.70
N TYR A 44 -6.10 10.40 13.99
CA TYR A 44 -6.04 11.26 12.80
C TYR A 44 -5.42 12.62 13.11
N ARG A 45 -5.76 13.18 14.26
CA ARG A 45 -5.27 14.51 14.69
C ARG A 45 -3.89 14.48 15.30
N ASN A 46 -3.47 13.32 15.79
CA ASN A 46 -2.17 13.18 16.46
C ASN A 46 -1.58 11.81 16.15
N HIS A 47 -0.96 11.72 14.99
CA HIS A 47 -0.26 10.49 14.61
C HIS A 47 1.24 10.71 14.36
N GLY A 48 1.78 11.85 14.78
CA GLY A 48 3.23 12.12 14.77
C GLY A 48 3.84 11.87 13.40
N THR A 49 4.86 11.03 13.37
CA THR A 49 5.57 10.67 12.14
C THR A 49 5.01 9.42 11.44
N HIS A 50 3.87 8.89 11.91
CA HIS A 50 3.23 7.76 11.23
C HIS A 50 2.73 8.14 9.84
N ALA A 51 2.77 7.16 8.93
CA ALA A 51 2.07 7.25 7.66
C ALA A 51 0.64 6.74 7.82
N GLU A 52 -0.28 7.27 7.03
CA GLU A 52 -1.58 6.64 6.84
C GLU A 52 -1.35 5.34 6.08
N ALA A 53 -1.82 4.24 6.64
CA ALA A 53 -1.51 2.91 6.16
C ALA A 53 -2.75 2.03 6.11
N ILE A 54 -2.63 0.95 5.37
CA ILE A 54 -3.68 -0.06 5.27
C ILE A 54 -3.09 -1.42 5.62
N GLU A 55 -3.78 -2.15 6.50
CA GLU A 55 -3.49 -3.54 6.78
C GLU A 55 -4.44 -4.40 5.95
N ILE A 56 -3.86 -5.34 5.22
CA ILE A 56 -4.57 -6.14 4.23
C ILE A 56 -4.39 -7.61 4.59
N VAL A 57 -5.50 -8.32 4.77
CA VAL A 57 -5.49 -9.76 4.94
C VAL A 57 -5.95 -10.37 3.61
N PHE A 58 -5.16 -11.28 3.05
CA PHE A 58 -5.45 -11.84 1.74
C PHE A 58 -5.12 -13.33 1.68
N ASP A 59 -5.75 -14.01 0.71
CA ASP A 59 -5.53 -15.42 0.44
C ASP A 59 -4.40 -15.54 -0.60
N PRO A 60 -3.20 -16.02 -0.22
CA PRO A 60 -2.08 -16.10 -1.16
C PRO A 60 -2.27 -17.11 -2.28
N ALA A 61 -3.26 -18.00 -2.16
CA ALA A 61 -3.62 -18.89 -3.26
C ALA A 61 -4.35 -18.16 -4.39
N LYS A 62 -4.99 -17.04 -4.08
CA LYS A 62 -5.75 -16.25 -5.07
C LYS A 62 -5.03 -14.99 -5.48
N LEU A 63 -4.23 -14.41 -4.58
CA LEU A 63 -3.53 -13.14 -4.80
C LEU A 63 -2.16 -13.27 -4.14
N SER A 64 -1.09 -13.27 -4.93
CA SER A 64 0.25 -13.32 -4.34
C SER A 64 0.62 -11.94 -3.77
N TYR A 65 1.58 -11.92 -2.86
CA TYR A 65 2.13 -10.66 -2.34
C TYR A 65 2.69 -9.81 -3.48
N ARG A 66 3.35 -10.44 -4.46
CA ARG A 66 3.86 -9.75 -5.65
C ARG A 66 2.72 -9.06 -6.43
N GLN A 67 1.64 -9.76 -6.67
CA GLN A 67 0.48 -9.19 -7.38
C GLN A 67 -0.14 -8.04 -6.62
N LEU A 68 -0.20 -8.15 -5.29
CA LEU A 68 -0.69 -7.08 -4.44
C LEU A 68 0.18 -5.83 -4.59
N LEU A 69 1.51 -5.99 -4.57
CA LEU A 69 2.44 -4.89 -4.74
C LEU A 69 2.37 -4.28 -6.14
N GLU A 70 2.19 -5.09 -7.17
CA GLU A 70 2.01 -4.58 -8.53
C GLU A 70 0.79 -3.66 -8.61
N PHE A 71 -0.30 -4.04 -7.97
CA PHE A 71 -1.49 -3.20 -7.90
C PHE A 71 -1.24 -1.94 -7.07
N PHE A 72 -0.56 -2.08 -5.93
CA PHE A 72 -0.17 -0.97 -5.07
C PHE A 72 0.60 0.10 -5.87
N PHE A 73 1.57 -0.31 -6.68
CA PHE A 73 2.34 0.61 -7.50
C PHE A 73 1.54 1.18 -8.68
N GLN A 74 0.41 0.58 -9.02
CA GLN A 74 -0.46 1.08 -10.09
C GLN A 74 -1.43 2.16 -9.59
N ILE A 75 -1.85 2.10 -8.35
CA ILE A 75 -2.91 2.96 -7.82
C ILE A 75 -2.41 4.22 -7.12
N HIS A 76 -1.11 4.35 -6.91
CA HIS A 76 -0.51 5.55 -6.33
C HIS A 76 0.80 5.87 -7.03
N ASP A 77 1.29 7.08 -6.88
CA ASP A 77 2.58 7.48 -7.46
C ASP A 77 3.69 7.21 -6.44
N PRO A 78 4.53 6.19 -6.66
CA PRO A 78 5.60 5.85 -5.71
C PRO A 78 6.86 6.69 -5.91
N THR A 79 6.82 7.71 -6.77
CA THR A 79 8.00 8.50 -7.13
C THR A 79 8.03 9.87 -6.45
N THR A 80 7.00 10.20 -5.65
CA THR A 80 6.92 11.50 -4.96
C THR A 80 7.18 11.31 -3.47
N LYS A 81 8.19 12.01 -2.96
CA LYS A 81 8.59 11.88 -1.56
C LYS A 81 7.64 12.67 -0.66
N ASN A 82 7.15 12.02 0.41
CA ASN A 82 6.27 12.63 1.40
C ASN A 82 5.10 13.35 0.77
N ARG A 83 4.54 12.78 -0.27
CA ARG A 83 3.45 13.39 -1.01
C ARG A 83 2.74 12.35 -1.86
N GLN A 84 1.42 12.50 -2.00
CA GLN A 84 0.63 11.73 -2.95
C GLN A 84 -0.42 12.63 -3.57
N GLY A 85 -0.26 12.94 -4.86
CA GLY A 85 -1.16 13.85 -5.54
C GLY A 85 -1.18 15.22 -4.86
N ASN A 86 -2.35 15.65 -4.45
CA ASN A 86 -2.54 16.93 -3.76
C ASN A 86 -2.24 16.87 -2.27
N ASP A 87 -2.05 15.68 -1.72
CA ASP A 87 -1.80 15.49 -0.30
C ASP A 87 -0.29 15.58 -0.02
N VAL A 88 0.11 16.57 0.76
CA VAL A 88 1.53 16.84 1.06
C VAL A 88 1.79 16.60 2.53
N GLY A 89 2.88 15.89 2.84
CA GLY A 89 3.33 15.63 4.20
C GLY A 89 3.73 14.18 4.41
N MET A 90 4.42 13.92 5.52
CA MET A 90 4.90 12.58 5.86
C MET A 90 3.78 11.55 6.00
N SER A 91 2.57 12.00 6.37
CA SER A 91 1.41 11.12 6.48
C SER A 91 1.08 10.41 5.17
N TYR A 92 1.45 11.00 4.06
CA TYR A 92 1.07 10.55 2.72
C TYR A 92 2.23 9.93 1.95
N ARG A 93 3.31 9.58 2.66
CA ARG A 93 4.47 8.95 2.01
C ARG A 93 4.19 7.52 1.59
N SER A 94 4.93 7.06 0.61
CA SER A 94 4.87 5.69 0.11
C SER A 94 5.77 4.78 0.95
N ALA A 95 5.22 3.67 1.44
CA ALA A 95 6.00 2.73 2.24
C ALA A 95 5.43 1.32 2.17
N ILE A 96 6.32 0.35 2.32
CA ILE A 96 6.00 -1.06 2.47
C ILE A 96 6.58 -1.48 3.81
N TYR A 97 5.71 -1.92 4.72
CA TYR A 97 6.12 -2.42 6.04
C TYR A 97 6.04 -3.94 6.02
N TYR A 98 7.19 -4.60 5.81
CA TYR A 98 7.20 -6.05 5.64
C TYR A 98 7.08 -6.78 6.96
N LEU A 99 6.41 -7.94 6.90
CA LEU A 99 6.18 -8.79 8.07
C LEU A 99 7.03 -10.06 8.04
N SER A 100 7.81 -10.25 6.97
CA SER A 100 8.72 -11.38 6.82
C SER A 100 9.85 -11.02 5.87
N ASP A 101 10.94 -11.79 5.92
CA ASP A 101 12.06 -11.61 4.98
C ASP A 101 11.62 -11.87 3.53
N GLU A 102 10.71 -12.80 3.34
CA GLU A 102 10.15 -13.07 2.02
C GLU A 102 9.43 -11.85 1.46
N GLN A 103 8.63 -11.17 2.28
CA GLN A 103 7.95 -9.94 1.85
C GLN A 103 8.97 -8.85 1.51
N LYS A 104 10.03 -8.72 2.32
CA LYS A 104 11.10 -7.77 2.03
C LYS A 104 11.72 -8.02 0.67
N ASP A 105 12.05 -9.27 0.37
CA ASP A 105 12.69 -9.63 -0.89
C ASP A 105 11.76 -9.34 -2.07
N VAL A 106 10.48 -9.69 -1.95
CA VAL A 106 9.50 -9.41 -3.00
C VAL A 106 9.33 -7.89 -3.20
N ALA A 107 9.31 -7.13 -2.12
CA ALA A 107 9.18 -5.68 -2.20
C ALA A 107 10.36 -5.05 -2.93
N GLU A 108 11.58 -5.42 -2.56
CA GLU A 108 12.79 -4.89 -3.20
C GLU A 108 12.86 -5.29 -4.67
N ASP A 109 12.48 -6.51 -4.97
CA ASP A 109 12.45 -7.02 -6.33
C ASP A 109 11.41 -6.29 -7.20
N THR A 110 10.24 -6.05 -6.65
CA THR A 110 9.18 -5.32 -7.35
C THR A 110 9.61 -3.88 -7.64
N ILE A 111 10.22 -3.22 -6.66
CA ILE A 111 10.75 -1.86 -6.83
C ILE A 111 11.80 -1.81 -7.94
N ALA A 112 12.71 -2.79 -7.96
CA ALA A 112 13.71 -2.87 -9.00
C ALA A 112 13.07 -2.98 -10.39
N ASP A 113 12.00 -3.76 -10.51
CA ASP A 113 11.29 -3.91 -11.78
C ASP A 113 10.57 -2.61 -12.19
N VAL A 114 9.96 -1.93 -11.25
CA VAL A 114 9.30 -0.64 -11.51
C VAL A 114 10.33 0.36 -12.03
N ASN A 115 11.47 0.48 -11.35
CA ASN A 115 12.54 1.37 -11.77
C ASN A 115 13.09 1.02 -13.15
N ALA A 116 13.25 -0.26 -13.44
CA ALA A 116 13.82 -0.71 -14.70
C ALA A 116 12.85 -0.56 -15.87
N SER A 117 11.54 -0.54 -15.61
CA SER A 117 10.52 -0.54 -16.66
C SER A 117 10.47 0.77 -17.44
N GLY A 118 10.79 1.89 -16.80
CA GLY A 118 10.64 3.21 -17.41
C GLY A 118 9.21 3.69 -17.56
N LEU A 119 8.24 2.96 -17.00
CA LEU A 119 6.81 3.29 -17.16
C LEU A 119 6.32 4.34 -16.17
N TRP A 120 6.99 4.47 -15.02
CA TRP A 120 6.64 5.46 -14.00
C TRP A 120 7.41 6.77 -14.24
N PRO A 121 6.89 7.91 -13.76
CA PRO A 121 7.47 9.22 -14.09
C PRO A 121 8.84 9.49 -13.47
N GLY A 122 9.28 8.69 -12.50
CA GLY A 122 10.56 8.88 -11.86
C GLY A 122 11.01 7.63 -11.14
N ARG A 123 12.02 7.79 -10.29
CA ARG A 123 12.54 6.69 -9.50
C ARG A 123 11.67 6.47 -8.26
N VAL A 124 11.46 5.22 -7.90
CA VAL A 124 10.68 4.85 -6.72
C VAL A 124 11.37 5.37 -5.45
N VAL A 125 10.60 6.03 -4.60
CA VAL A 125 11.06 6.51 -3.28
C VAL A 125 10.36 5.79 -2.13
N THR A 126 9.63 4.73 -2.41
CA THR A 126 8.93 3.93 -1.41
C THR A 126 9.90 3.40 -0.36
N GLU A 127 9.58 3.63 0.92
CA GLU A 127 10.37 3.06 2.02
C GLU A 127 10.05 1.58 2.16
N VAL A 128 11.07 0.76 2.39
CA VAL A 128 10.90 -0.66 2.71
C VAL A 128 11.47 -0.87 4.10
N ARG A 129 10.61 -1.09 5.09
CA ARG A 129 11.00 -1.19 6.50
C ARG A 129 10.27 -2.34 7.18
N PRO A 130 10.86 -2.92 8.24
CA PRO A 130 10.13 -3.91 9.02
C PRO A 130 8.89 -3.27 9.66
N ALA A 131 7.80 -4.03 9.72
CA ALA A 131 6.56 -3.55 10.32
C ALA A 131 6.75 -3.37 11.81
N GLY A 132 6.31 -2.20 12.30
CA GLY A 132 6.16 -1.93 13.73
C GLY A 132 4.70 -2.02 14.13
N ALA A 133 4.31 -1.28 15.14
CA ALA A 133 2.94 -1.24 15.60
C ALA A 133 2.03 -0.64 14.51
N PHE A 134 0.86 -1.22 14.37
CA PHE A 134 -0.20 -0.69 13.54
C PHE A 134 -1.33 -0.20 14.45
N TRP A 135 -1.61 1.09 14.41
CA TRP A 135 -2.66 1.71 15.22
C TRP A 135 -3.89 1.91 14.37
N GLU A 136 -4.93 1.14 14.65
CA GLU A 136 -6.17 1.20 13.87
C GLU A 136 -6.76 2.61 13.93
N ALA A 137 -7.15 3.13 12.77
CA ALA A 137 -7.79 4.45 12.70
C ALA A 137 -9.22 4.40 13.24
N GLU A 138 -9.72 5.58 13.55
CA GLU A 138 -11.07 5.76 14.10
C GLU A 138 -12.12 5.13 13.20
N PRO A 139 -13.26 4.68 13.76
CA PRO A 139 -14.30 4.02 12.95
C PRO A 139 -14.79 4.82 11.75
N GLU A 140 -14.80 6.15 11.86
CA GLU A 140 -15.26 7.01 10.76
C GLU A 140 -14.35 6.95 9.53
N HIS A 141 -13.10 6.49 9.69
CA HIS A 141 -12.16 6.34 8.57
C HIS A 141 -12.21 4.94 7.95
N GLN A 142 -12.82 3.98 8.64
CA GLN A 142 -12.91 2.63 8.08
C GLN A 142 -14.00 2.60 7.00
N ASP A 143 -13.64 2.09 5.82
CA ASP A 143 -14.55 1.99 4.67
C ASP A 143 -15.20 3.31 4.30
N TYR A 144 -14.45 4.40 4.42
CA TYR A 144 -14.96 5.75 4.23
C TYR A 144 -15.61 5.92 2.85
N LEU A 145 -14.94 5.49 1.78
CA LEU A 145 -15.46 5.66 0.42
C LEU A 145 -16.55 4.64 0.07
N LEU A 146 -16.68 3.58 0.86
CA LEU A 146 -17.83 2.68 0.74
C LEU A 146 -19.11 3.36 1.24
N ARG A 147 -19.01 4.12 2.35
CA ARG A 147 -20.13 4.87 2.92
C ARG A 147 -20.36 6.19 2.20
N TYR A 148 -19.33 6.78 1.65
CA TYR A 148 -19.38 8.07 0.95
C TYR A 148 -18.71 7.93 -0.43
N PRO A 149 -19.39 7.30 -1.42
CA PRO A 149 -18.78 6.99 -2.71
C PRO A 149 -18.32 8.24 -3.50
N GLY A 150 -18.90 9.40 -3.23
CA GLY A 150 -18.49 10.65 -3.85
C GLY A 150 -17.38 11.39 -3.09
N GLY A 151 -16.82 10.78 -2.02
CA GLY A 151 -15.79 11.40 -1.22
C GLY A 151 -14.46 11.57 -1.95
N TYR A 152 -13.56 12.30 -1.30
CA TYR A 152 -12.25 12.61 -1.89
C TYR A 152 -11.40 11.36 -2.09
N THR A 153 -10.79 11.25 -3.27
CA THR A 153 -9.72 10.30 -3.54
C THR A 153 -8.81 10.82 -4.64
N CYS A 154 -7.51 10.54 -4.51
CA CYS A 154 -6.53 10.78 -5.56
C CYS A 154 -6.01 9.46 -6.14
N HIS A 155 -6.58 8.34 -5.72
CA HIS A 155 -6.13 7.02 -6.13
C HIS A 155 -6.98 6.49 -7.28
N PHE A 156 -6.32 5.94 -8.26
CA PHE A 156 -6.96 5.28 -9.40
C PHE A 156 -5.95 4.36 -10.07
N PRO A 157 -6.39 3.26 -10.69
CA PRO A 157 -5.48 2.40 -11.45
C PRO A 157 -5.03 3.13 -12.72
N ARG A 158 -3.72 3.29 -12.88
CA ARG A 158 -3.17 3.94 -14.07
C ARG A 158 -2.86 2.86 -15.11
N PRO A 159 -3.51 2.90 -16.29
CA PRO A 159 -3.38 1.80 -17.26
C PRO A 159 -1.96 1.55 -17.74
N ASN A 160 -1.14 2.60 -17.79
CA ASN A 160 0.23 2.50 -18.29
C ASN A 160 1.23 2.04 -17.23
N TRP A 161 0.83 1.97 -15.97
CA TRP A 161 1.71 1.58 -14.87
C TRP A 161 1.51 0.12 -14.52
N GLN A 162 1.64 -0.73 -15.53
CA GLN A 162 1.55 -2.17 -15.36
C GLN A 162 2.90 -2.77 -15.74
N LEU A 163 3.49 -3.49 -14.81
CA LEU A 163 4.74 -4.19 -15.07
C LEU A 163 4.51 -5.27 -16.12
N PRO A 164 5.41 -5.40 -17.10
CA PRO A 164 5.32 -6.50 -18.05
C PRO A 164 5.52 -7.83 -17.30
N ARG A 165 4.84 -8.86 -17.79
CA ARG A 165 5.02 -10.20 -17.23
C ARG A 165 6.47 -10.60 -17.40
N ARG A 166 7.09 -11.05 -16.31
CA ARG A 166 8.47 -11.48 -16.36
C ARG A 166 8.64 -12.76 -17.16
N ALA A 167 9.84 -12.91 -17.70
CA ALA A 167 10.23 -14.16 -18.31
C ALA A 167 10.17 -15.28 -17.26
N SER A 168 9.95 -16.52 -17.74
CA SER A 168 9.74 -17.69 -16.90
C SER A 168 10.85 -18.04 -15.92
N ALA A 169 12.02 -17.43 -16.07
CA ALA A 169 13.14 -17.63 -15.15
C ALA A 169 12.84 -17.15 -13.74
N ARG A 170 11.80 -16.34 -13.58
CA ARG A 170 11.34 -15.85 -12.28
C ARG A 170 10.08 -16.58 -11.90
N THR A 171 10.23 -17.74 -11.40
CA THR A 171 9.15 -18.37 -10.68
C THR A 171 9.22 -17.82 -9.26
N ALA A 172 8.21 -17.17 -8.89
CA ALA A 172 8.12 -16.59 -7.57
C ALA A 172 8.39 -17.59 -6.47
#